data_9ce25aea8e72f175939c93f6c2a196af
#
_entry.id   9ce25aea8e72f175939c93f6c2a196af
#
_cell.length_a   1.000
_cell.length_b   1.000
_cell.length_c   1.000
_cell.angle_alpha   90.00
_cell.angle_beta   90.00
_cell.angle_gamma   90.00
#
_symmetry.space_group_name_H-M   'P 1'
#
loop_
_entity.id
_entity.type
_entity.pdbx_description
1 polymer ?
#
loop_
_entity_poly.entity_id
_entity_poly.type
_entity_poly.pdbx_seq_one_letter_code
_entity_poly.pdbx_strand_id
1 'polypeptide(L)'
;MAVMSKKSLSAVKAKSEELKIPYENLLSAFVIEEAVTAVCESDEAENFRLKNNSILSLEYYRRKAPTRLKYMILSEEELTVRNVIHRMSKIFQNEKKAELWWKYRVEKEDEGICVYLSAKIEELQIPVQLVLEQEKEEPSDPSHEELHPFLEEERSVEYLHYPMEGILAEHFIRIMRD
;
A
#
# COMPACT_ATOMS: atom_id res chain seq x y z
N MET A 1 13.21 4.58 -3.21
CA MET A 1 13.03 5.68 -4.11
C MET A 1 12.83 5.23 -5.54
N ALA A 2 11.74 5.60 -6.12
CA ALA A 2 11.48 5.24 -7.50
C ALA A 2 12.44 6.01 -8.38
N VAL A 3 13.17 5.31 -9.19
CA VAL A 3 14.31 5.91 -9.80
C VAL A 3 14.12 6.36 -11.20
N MET A 4 13.41 5.64 -12.08
CA MET A 4 13.32 6.05 -13.39
C MET A 4 12.44 5.38 -14.21
N SER A 5 11.55 5.97 -14.88
CA SER A 5 10.48 5.45 -15.62
C SER A 5 10.85 4.38 -16.61
N LYS A 6 11.67 4.67 -17.56
CA LYS A 6 12.04 3.70 -18.60
C LYS A 6 12.74 2.48 -18.03
N LYS A 7 13.60 2.68 -17.04
CA LYS A 7 14.30 1.57 -16.41
C LYS A 7 13.34 0.71 -15.63
N SER A 8 12.44 1.32 -14.85
CA SER A 8 11.48 0.57 -14.06
C SER A 8 10.51 -0.20 -14.94
N LEU A 9 9.96 0.42 -15.97
CA LEU A 9 9.03 -0.26 -16.87
C LEU A 9 9.69 -1.41 -17.62
N SER A 10 10.92 -1.21 -18.11
CA SER A 10 11.69 -2.27 -18.77
C SER A 10 12.02 -3.39 -17.80
N ALA A 11 12.39 -3.06 -16.56
CA ALA A 11 12.72 -4.04 -15.55
C ALA A 11 11.48 -4.86 -15.14
N VAL A 12 10.33 -4.22 -14.99
CA VAL A 12 9.07 -4.91 -14.71
C VAL A 12 8.73 -5.86 -15.85
N LYS A 13 8.91 -5.42 -17.09
CA LYS A 13 8.61 -6.26 -18.25
C LYS A 13 9.54 -7.48 -18.30
N ALA A 14 10.82 -7.31 -18.04
CA ALA A 14 11.78 -8.42 -17.99
C ALA A 14 11.40 -9.42 -16.88
N LYS A 15 11.04 -8.92 -15.70
CA LYS A 15 10.61 -9.79 -14.60
C LYS A 15 9.30 -10.51 -14.91
N SER A 16 8.38 -9.86 -15.61
CA SER A 16 7.12 -10.46 -16.03
C SER A 16 7.38 -11.69 -16.92
N GLU A 17 8.32 -11.60 -17.83
CA GLU A 17 8.72 -12.70 -18.69
C GLU A 17 9.42 -13.81 -17.91
N GLU A 18 10.33 -13.44 -17.01
CA GLU A 18 11.06 -14.37 -16.17
C GLU A 18 10.12 -15.15 -15.23
N LEU A 19 9.24 -14.46 -14.55
CA LEU A 19 8.33 -15.06 -13.55
C LEU A 19 7.04 -15.61 -14.15
N LYS A 20 6.77 -15.32 -15.42
CA LYS A 20 5.54 -15.69 -16.10
C LYS A 20 4.30 -15.13 -15.39
N ILE A 21 4.41 -13.88 -14.96
CA ILE A 21 3.31 -13.11 -14.38
C ILE A 21 2.91 -12.06 -15.43
N PRO A 22 1.61 -11.89 -15.71
CA PRO A 22 1.18 -10.87 -16.69
C PRO A 22 1.78 -9.50 -16.36
N TYR A 23 2.30 -8.82 -17.36
CA TYR A 23 2.97 -7.52 -17.20
C TYR A 23 2.09 -6.50 -16.47
N GLU A 24 0.82 -6.40 -16.84
CA GLU A 24 -0.12 -5.48 -16.21
C GLU A 24 -0.29 -5.76 -14.72
N ASN A 25 -0.34 -7.05 -14.35
CA ASN A 25 -0.46 -7.43 -12.96
C ASN A 25 0.81 -7.09 -12.19
N LEU A 26 1.96 -7.34 -12.79
CA LEU A 26 3.23 -7.05 -12.14
C LEU A 26 3.48 -5.55 -11.99
N LEU A 27 2.97 -4.73 -12.91
CA LEU A 27 2.99 -3.27 -12.75
C LEU A 27 2.19 -2.85 -11.53
N SER A 28 1.02 -3.46 -11.31
CA SER A 28 0.24 -3.19 -10.10
C SER A 28 1.01 -3.58 -8.84
N ALA A 29 1.70 -4.72 -8.87
CA ALA A 29 2.54 -5.15 -7.75
C ALA A 29 3.65 -4.14 -7.47
N PHE A 30 4.28 -3.62 -8.51
CA PHE A 30 5.33 -2.61 -8.39
C PHE A 30 4.78 -1.35 -7.70
N VAL A 31 3.63 -0.86 -8.15
CA VAL A 31 3.01 0.35 -7.56
C VAL A 31 2.59 0.11 -6.11
N ILE A 32 2.08 -1.08 -5.79
CA ILE A 32 1.72 -1.43 -4.42
C ILE A 32 2.96 -1.44 -3.52
N GLU A 33 4.05 -2.01 -3.97
CA GLU A 33 5.31 -1.98 -3.21
C GLU A 33 5.80 -0.56 -2.99
N GLU A 34 5.70 0.29 -4.01
CA GLU A 34 6.09 1.70 -3.91
C GLU A 34 5.17 2.47 -2.95
N ALA A 35 3.87 2.17 -2.92
CA ALA A 35 2.94 2.79 -1.99
C ALA A 35 3.25 2.40 -0.53
N VAL A 36 3.50 1.12 -0.28
CA VAL A 36 3.88 0.64 1.06
C VAL A 36 5.21 1.27 1.48
N THR A 37 6.17 1.33 0.57
CA THR A 37 7.47 1.95 0.83
C THR A 37 7.31 3.44 1.18
N ALA A 38 6.44 4.16 0.46
CA ALA A 38 6.19 5.57 0.73
C ALA A 38 5.65 5.77 2.16
N VAL A 39 4.74 4.91 2.61
CA VAL A 39 4.25 4.96 3.99
C VAL A 39 5.38 4.69 4.97
N CYS A 40 6.20 3.67 4.73
CA CYS A 40 7.29 3.29 5.63
C CYS A 40 8.38 4.33 5.75
N GLU A 41 8.63 5.08 4.69
CA GLU A 41 9.66 6.13 4.68
C GLU A 41 9.14 7.49 5.16
N SER A 42 7.86 7.58 5.49
CA SER A 42 7.26 8.82 5.94
C SER A 42 7.22 8.93 7.46
N ASP A 43 6.93 10.13 7.96
CA ASP A 43 6.74 10.37 9.39
C ASP A 43 5.50 9.66 9.94
N GLU A 44 4.63 9.15 9.06
CA GLU A 44 3.40 8.46 9.45
C GLU A 44 3.60 6.94 9.66
N ALA A 45 4.79 6.43 9.40
CA ALA A 45 5.06 4.98 9.46
C ALA A 45 4.64 4.32 10.77
N GLU A 46 4.84 4.99 11.90
CA GLU A 46 4.51 4.43 13.21
C GLU A 46 3.01 4.34 13.48
N ASN A 47 2.22 5.08 12.73
CA ASN A 47 0.77 5.13 12.92
C ASN A 47 0.01 4.20 11.99
N PHE A 48 0.66 3.68 10.95
CA PHE A 48 0.02 2.85 9.95
C PHE A 48 0.34 1.37 10.15
N ARG A 49 -0.72 0.54 10.18
CA ARG A 49 -0.57 -0.91 10.31
C ARG A 49 -1.23 -1.57 9.10
N LEU A 50 -0.43 -2.25 8.28
CA LEU A 50 -0.96 -2.93 7.09
C LEU A 50 -1.76 -4.16 7.52
N LYS A 51 -2.98 -4.31 7.02
CA LYS A 51 -3.88 -5.42 7.38
C LYS A 51 -3.82 -6.58 6.39
N ASN A 52 -3.62 -6.32 5.11
CA ASN A 52 -3.67 -7.36 4.09
C ASN A 52 -2.32 -7.57 3.39
N ASN A 53 -1.32 -7.96 4.15
CA ASN A 53 0.04 -8.12 3.61
C ASN A 53 0.19 -9.26 2.59
N SER A 54 -0.81 -10.12 2.43
CA SER A 54 -0.80 -11.17 1.39
C SER A 54 -0.62 -10.59 -0.02
N ILE A 55 -1.08 -9.34 -0.23
CA ILE A 55 -0.95 -8.71 -1.54
C ILE A 55 0.49 -8.27 -1.85
N LEU A 56 1.41 -8.41 -0.91
CA LEU A 56 2.83 -8.18 -1.14
C LEU A 56 3.53 -9.42 -1.71
N SER A 57 2.84 -10.56 -1.79
CA SER A 57 3.38 -11.76 -2.39
C SER A 57 3.15 -11.75 -3.89
N LEU A 58 4.20 -11.96 -4.69
CA LEU A 58 4.08 -11.97 -6.15
C LEU A 58 3.17 -13.09 -6.67
N GLU A 59 3.05 -14.19 -5.94
CA GLU A 59 2.16 -15.28 -6.33
C GLU A 59 0.72 -14.83 -6.48
N TYR A 60 0.32 -13.81 -5.70
CA TYR A 60 -1.02 -13.29 -5.76
C TYR A 60 -1.34 -12.64 -7.11
N TYR A 61 -0.30 -12.20 -7.83
CA TYR A 61 -0.44 -11.47 -9.09
C TYR A 61 -0.45 -12.36 -10.34
N ARG A 62 -0.34 -13.66 -10.18
CA ARG A 62 -0.37 -14.57 -11.33
C ARG A 62 -1.73 -14.59 -12.02
N ARG A 63 -2.81 -14.44 -11.25
CA ARG A 63 -4.17 -14.53 -11.79
C ARG A 63 -4.94 -13.22 -11.78
N LYS A 64 -4.55 -12.27 -10.95
CA LYS A 64 -5.27 -11.01 -10.81
C LYS A 64 -4.34 -9.92 -10.33
N ALA A 65 -4.79 -8.68 -10.46
CA ALA A 65 -4.09 -7.53 -9.99
C ALA A 65 -4.92 -6.85 -8.90
N PRO A 66 -4.70 -7.21 -7.63
CA PRO A 66 -5.40 -6.53 -6.54
C PRO A 66 -4.93 -5.08 -6.51
N THR A 67 -5.83 -4.17 -6.20
CA THR A 67 -5.53 -2.74 -6.18
C THR A 67 -5.84 -2.10 -4.83
N ARG A 68 -6.08 -2.91 -3.79
CA ARG A 68 -6.52 -2.41 -2.49
C ARG A 68 -5.53 -2.74 -1.39
N LEU A 69 -5.04 -1.70 -0.71
CA LEU A 69 -4.25 -1.83 0.50
C LEU A 69 -5.15 -1.46 1.68
N LYS A 70 -5.21 -2.28 2.69
CA LYS A 70 -6.00 -2.01 3.88
C LYS A 70 -5.08 -1.67 5.04
N TYR A 71 -5.28 -0.50 5.62
CA TYR A 71 -4.50 -0.02 6.73
C TYR A 71 -5.37 0.31 7.94
N MET A 72 -4.88 -0.04 9.11
CA MET A 72 -5.40 0.47 10.36
C MET A 72 -4.53 1.65 10.77
N ILE A 73 -5.15 2.79 11.06
CA ILE A 73 -4.43 3.96 11.52
C ILE A 73 -4.68 4.17 13.00
N LEU A 74 -3.59 4.30 13.75
CA LEU A 74 -3.67 4.66 15.16
C LEU A 74 -3.77 6.17 15.25
N SER A 75 -4.87 6.67 15.79
CA SER A 75 -5.08 8.10 15.94
C SER A 75 -6.07 8.35 17.06
N GLU A 76 -5.75 9.27 17.96
CA GLU A 76 -6.66 9.66 19.02
C GLU A 76 -7.78 10.53 18.47
N GLU A 77 -7.50 11.28 17.39
CA GLU A 77 -8.48 12.12 16.75
C GLU A 77 -9.22 11.33 15.67
N GLU A 78 -10.52 11.58 15.52
CA GLU A 78 -11.30 10.94 14.48
C GLU A 78 -10.73 11.29 13.10
N LEU A 79 -10.61 10.28 12.24
CA LEU A 79 -10.18 10.51 10.87
C LEU A 79 -11.27 11.23 10.09
N THR A 80 -10.89 12.33 9.47
CA THR A 80 -11.77 13.07 8.58
C THR A 80 -11.09 13.14 7.20
N VAL A 81 -11.85 13.45 6.17
CA VAL A 81 -11.29 13.64 4.83
C VAL A 81 -10.15 14.65 4.89
N ARG A 82 -10.34 15.73 5.61
CA ARG A 82 -9.34 16.80 5.73
C ARG A 82 -8.02 16.33 6.35
N ASN A 83 -8.08 15.63 7.48
CA ASN A 83 -6.86 15.18 8.13
C ASN A 83 -6.18 14.03 7.39
N VAL A 84 -6.94 13.22 6.66
CA VAL A 84 -6.37 12.20 5.79
C VAL A 84 -5.64 12.83 4.59
N ILE A 85 -6.23 13.87 3.98
CA ILE A 85 -5.54 14.62 2.92
C ILE A 85 -4.20 15.15 3.43
N HIS A 86 -4.17 15.68 4.65
CA HIS A 86 -2.94 16.18 5.24
C HIS A 86 -1.90 15.06 5.41
N ARG A 87 -2.32 13.88 5.89
CA ARG A 87 -1.42 12.72 6.02
C ARG A 87 -0.90 12.25 4.65
N MET A 88 -1.78 12.20 3.64
CA MET A 88 -1.38 11.79 2.29
C MET A 88 -0.37 12.77 1.68
N SER A 89 -0.50 14.06 1.96
CA SER A 89 0.45 15.05 1.48
C SER A 89 1.87 14.85 2.02
N LYS A 90 1.98 14.25 3.21
CA LYS A 90 3.28 13.94 3.80
C LYS A 90 3.84 12.63 3.26
N ILE A 91 2.98 11.65 3.01
CA ILE A 91 3.38 10.32 2.54
C ILE A 91 3.73 10.34 1.04
N PHE A 92 2.85 10.88 0.22
CA PHE A 92 2.98 10.85 -1.23
C PHE A 92 3.48 12.18 -1.80
N GLN A 93 4.71 12.51 -1.44
CA GLN A 93 5.34 13.73 -1.94
C GLN A 93 5.92 13.47 -3.33
N ASN A 94 5.64 14.36 -4.25
CA ASN A 94 6.13 14.25 -5.61
C ASN A 94 7.44 15.03 -5.76
N GLU A 95 8.49 14.33 -6.17
CA GLU A 95 9.78 14.93 -6.43
C GLU A 95 9.94 15.15 -7.95
N LYS A 96 10.52 16.28 -8.34
CA LYS A 96 10.65 16.62 -9.75
C LYS A 96 11.39 15.60 -10.60
N LYS A 97 12.29 14.83 -10.00
CA LYS A 97 13.08 13.82 -10.71
C LYS A 97 12.57 12.41 -10.54
N ALA A 98 11.46 12.25 -9.82
CA ALA A 98 10.91 10.93 -9.59
C ALA A 98 10.18 10.43 -10.83
N GLU A 99 10.30 9.15 -11.12
CA GLU A 99 9.60 8.53 -12.21
C GLU A 99 8.15 8.37 -11.97
N LEU A 100 7.80 8.25 -10.72
CA LEU A 100 6.46 7.93 -10.33
C LEU A 100 5.84 9.18 -9.74
N TRP A 101 4.75 9.62 -10.33
CA TRP A 101 4.02 10.78 -9.87
C TRP A 101 2.70 10.35 -9.25
N TRP A 102 2.48 10.74 -7.99
CA TRP A 102 1.28 10.36 -7.27
C TRP A 102 0.19 11.41 -7.38
N LYS A 103 -1.05 10.93 -7.61
CA LYS A 103 -2.25 11.76 -7.49
C LYS A 103 -3.17 11.01 -6.56
N TYR A 104 -3.95 11.71 -5.76
CA TYR A 104 -4.89 11.07 -4.88
C TYR A 104 -6.14 11.92 -4.66
N ARG A 105 -7.21 11.23 -4.31
CA ARG A 105 -8.47 11.81 -3.94
C ARG A 105 -8.95 11.05 -2.72
N VAL A 106 -9.50 11.74 -1.72
CA VAL A 106 -9.93 11.15 -0.47
C VAL A 106 -11.45 11.22 -0.36
N GLU A 107 -12.10 10.12 -0.06
CA GLU A 107 -13.54 10.04 0.10
C GLU A 107 -13.91 9.32 1.37
N LYS A 108 -14.99 9.77 2.01
CA LYS A 108 -15.53 9.08 3.18
C LYS A 108 -16.43 7.95 2.69
N GLU A 109 -16.20 6.75 3.20
CA GLU A 109 -17.00 5.57 2.89
C GLU A 109 -17.74 5.13 4.15
N ASP A 110 -18.66 4.17 4.03
CA ASP A 110 -19.47 3.70 5.16
C ASP A 110 -18.67 3.18 6.34
N GLU A 111 -17.56 2.50 6.08
CA GLU A 111 -16.74 1.89 7.13
C GLU A 111 -15.38 2.54 7.34
N GLY A 112 -15.15 3.72 6.85
CA GLY A 112 -13.86 4.39 6.99
C GLY A 112 -13.63 5.41 5.90
N ILE A 113 -12.37 5.59 5.55
CA ILE A 113 -12.00 6.56 4.52
C ILE A 113 -11.22 5.82 3.44
N CYS A 114 -11.55 6.08 2.19
CA CYS A 114 -10.85 5.50 1.06
C CYS A 114 -10.02 6.57 0.35
N VAL A 115 -8.76 6.27 0.10
CA VAL A 115 -7.89 7.12 -0.71
C VAL A 115 -7.76 6.46 -2.08
N TYR A 116 -8.24 7.14 -3.10
CA TYR A 116 -8.10 6.68 -4.48
C TYR A 116 -6.79 7.25 -5.02
N LEU A 117 -5.75 6.43 -4.97
CA LEU A 117 -4.41 6.81 -5.34
C LEU A 117 -4.13 6.37 -6.78
N SER A 118 -3.44 7.16 -7.53
CA SER A 118 -3.01 6.83 -8.88
C SER A 118 -1.54 7.14 -9.03
N ALA A 119 -0.80 6.16 -9.52
CA ALA A 119 0.61 6.35 -9.84
C ALA A 119 0.75 6.56 -11.34
N LYS A 120 1.36 7.66 -11.72
CA LYS A 120 1.65 7.94 -13.12
C LYS A 120 3.11 7.64 -13.39
N ILE A 121 3.37 6.75 -14.36
CA ILE A 121 4.71 6.41 -14.83
C ILE A 121 4.65 6.59 -16.35
N GLU A 122 5.32 7.60 -16.89
CA GLU A 122 5.24 8.02 -18.29
C GLU A 122 3.77 8.27 -18.65
N GLU A 123 3.21 7.51 -19.60
CA GLU A 123 1.82 7.64 -20.03
C GLU A 123 0.87 6.71 -19.29
N LEU A 124 1.41 5.83 -18.44
CA LEU A 124 0.61 4.86 -17.71
C LEU A 124 0.09 5.43 -16.39
N GLN A 125 -1.16 5.12 -16.08
CA GLN A 125 -1.75 5.48 -14.79
C GLN A 125 -2.23 4.21 -14.14
N ILE A 126 -1.72 3.91 -12.95
CA ILE A 126 -2.01 2.67 -12.24
C ILE A 126 -2.72 2.99 -10.93
N PRO A 127 -3.98 2.55 -10.77
CA PRO A 127 -4.74 2.88 -9.58
C PRO A 127 -4.42 1.98 -8.40
N VAL A 128 -4.45 2.54 -7.20
CA VAL A 128 -4.35 1.81 -5.95
C VAL A 128 -5.32 2.45 -4.98
N GLN A 129 -6.08 1.66 -4.25
CA GLN A 129 -6.96 2.19 -3.21
C GLN A 129 -6.34 1.91 -1.86
N LEU A 130 -6.32 2.91 -1.00
CA LEU A 130 -5.97 2.72 0.40
C LEU A 130 -7.26 2.78 1.20
N VAL A 131 -7.63 1.67 1.80
CA VAL A 131 -8.81 1.61 2.67
C VAL A 131 -8.32 1.82 4.09
N LEU A 132 -8.74 2.92 4.71
CA LEU A 132 -8.25 3.33 6.02
C LEU A 132 -9.32 3.17 7.08
N GLU A 133 -8.99 2.39 8.12
CA GLU A 133 -9.81 2.24 9.30
C GLU A 133 -9.03 2.86 10.46
N GLN A 134 -9.72 3.20 11.53
CA GLN A 134 -9.10 3.86 12.68
C GLN A 134 -9.28 3.08 13.96
N GLU A 135 -8.23 3.06 14.78
CA GLU A 135 -8.32 2.61 16.18
C GLU A 135 -7.59 3.63 17.03
N LYS A 136 -8.07 3.86 18.25
CA LYS A 136 -7.40 4.75 19.18
C LYS A 136 -6.26 4.06 19.89
N GLU A 137 -6.40 2.76 20.16
CA GLU A 137 -5.38 1.96 20.81
C GLU A 137 -5.23 0.64 20.08
N GLU A 138 -4.02 0.11 20.05
CA GLU A 138 -3.78 -1.19 19.46
C GLU A 138 -4.26 -2.30 20.39
N PRO A 139 -4.91 -3.35 19.86
CA PRO A 139 -5.32 -4.49 20.67
C PRO A 139 -4.11 -5.29 21.17
N SER A 140 -3.00 -5.25 20.45
CA SER A 140 -1.73 -5.87 20.82
C SER A 140 -0.61 -5.22 19.99
N ASP A 141 0.65 -5.57 20.29
CA ASP A 141 1.77 -5.01 19.56
C ASP A 141 1.75 -5.46 18.08
N PRO A 142 2.09 -4.58 17.15
CA PRO A 142 2.12 -4.95 15.73
C PRO A 142 3.32 -5.86 15.45
N SER A 143 3.21 -6.67 14.39
CA SER A 143 4.34 -7.44 13.91
C SER A 143 5.21 -6.55 13.04
N HIS A 144 6.54 -6.71 13.18
CA HIS A 144 7.50 -6.04 12.32
C HIS A 144 7.84 -7.00 11.18
N GLU A 145 7.49 -6.63 9.98
CA GLU A 145 7.71 -7.46 8.80
C GLU A 145 8.57 -6.73 7.78
N GLU A 146 9.18 -7.46 6.89
CA GLU A 146 10.04 -6.87 5.86
C GLU A 146 9.46 -7.07 4.47
N LEU A 147 9.48 -6.01 3.67
CA LEU A 147 9.15 -6.05 2.27
C LEU A 147 10.46 -6.02 1.48
N HIS A 148 10.65 -6.98 0.58
CA HIS A 148 11.78 -6.98 -0.33
C HIS A 148 11.25 -6.65 -1.72
N PRO A 149 11.46 -5.43 -2.23
CA PRO A 149 10.97 -5.05 -3.55
C PRO A 149 11.53 -5.97 -4.64
N PHE A 150 10.68 -6.44 -5.53
CA PHE A 150 11.09 -7.45 -6.50
C PHE A 150 12.09 -6.93 -7.56
N LEU A 151 12.16 -5.62 -7.77
CA LEU A 151 13.15 -5.04 -8.66
C LEU A 151 14.46 -4.70 -7.95
N GLU A 152 14.47 -4.65 -6.63
CA GLU A 152 15.62 -4.31 -5.82
C GLU A 152 15.75 -5.34 -4.70
N GLU A 153 16.06 -6.59 -5.05
CA GLU A 153 16.09 -7.71 -4.09
C GLU A 153 16.98 -7.50 -2.87
N GLU A 154 18.01 -6.68 -2.99
CA GLU A 154 18.91 -6.38 -1.88
C GLU A 154 18.33 -5.36 -0.90
N ARG A 155 17.27 -4.66 -1.31
CA ARG A 155 16.64 -3.66 -0.47
C ARG A 155 15.63 -4.32 0.45
N SER A 156 15.56 -3.84 1.67
CA SER A 156 14.57 -4.29 2.64
C SER A 156 13.88 -3.08 3.23
N VAL A 157 12.56 -3.11 3.28
CA VAL A 157 11.76 -2.04 3.87
C VAL A 157 10.93 -2.65 4.99
N GLU A 158 11.10 -2.16 6.21
CA GLU A 158 10.33 -2.65 7.34
C GLU A 158 8.97 -1.97 7.38
N TYR A 159 7.92 -2.76 7.54
CA TYR A 159 6.57 -2.23 7.74
C TYR A 159 5.93 -2.87 8.97
N LEU A 160 4.93 -2.20 9.52
CA LEU A 160 4.18 -2.72 10.66
C LEU A 160 2.94 -3.42 10.14
N HIS A 161 2.76 -4.66 10.57
CA HIS A 161 1.59 -5.45 10.23
C HIS A 161 0.61 -5.42 11.40
N TYR A 162 -0.67 -5.23 11.10
CA TYR A 162 -1.73 -5.24 12.11
C TYR A 162 -1.70 -6.59 12.84
N PRO A 163 -1.85 -6.61 14.17
CA PRO A 163 -1.74 -7.86 14.91
C PRO A 163 -2.68 -8.94 14.39
N MET A 164 -2.15 -10.15 14.16
CA MET A 164 -2.92 -11.27 13.65
C MET A 164 -4.14 -11.58 14.53
N GLU A 165 -3.99 -11.44 15.83
CA GLU A 165 -5.07 -11.63 16.79
C GLU A 165 -6.24 -10.70 16.54
N GLY A 166 -5.97 -9.44 16.21
CA GLY A 166 -7.00 -8.47 15.85
C GLY A 166 -7.73 -8.83 14.57
N ILE A 167 -7.00 -9.32 13.56
CA ILE A 167 -7.58 -9.75 12.29
C ILE A 167 -8.51 -10.95 12.50
N LEU A 168 -8.07 -11.92 13.29
CA LEU A 168 -8.86 -13.10 13.61
C LEU A 168 -10.13 -12.73 14.39
N ALA A 169 -10.01 -11.81 15.34
CA ALA A 169 -11.16 -11.35 16.11
C ALA A 169 -12.20 -10.67 15.22
N GLU A 170 -11.78 -9.79 14.30
CA GLU A 170 -12.68 -9.14 13.35
C GLU A 170 -13.38 -10.16 12.46
N HIS A 171 -12.64 -11.14 11.96
CA HIS A 171 -13.18 -12.17 11.09
C HIS A 171 -14.22 -13.01 11.83
N PHE A 172 -13.96 -13.36 13.06
CA PHE A 172 -14.87 -14.11 13.90
C PHE A 172 -16.18 -13.33 14.15
N ILE A 173 -16.07 -12.04 14.45
CA ILE A 173 -17.22 -11.18 14.64
C ILE A 173 -18.10 -11.11 13.38
N ARG A 174 -17.51 -11.03 12.20
CA ARG A 174 -18.23 -11.03 10.94
C ARG A 174 -19.03 -12.33 10.75
N ILE A 175 -18.41 -13.46 11.04
CA ILE A 175 -19.08 -14.76 10.95
C ILE A 175 -20.27 -14.82 11.90
N MET A 176 -20.12 -14.27 13.10
CA MET A 176 -21.19 -14.27 14.11
C MET A 176 -22.35 -13.34 13.73
N ARG A 177 -22.13 -12.33 12.93
CA ARG A 177 -23.19 -11.40 12.51
C ARG A 177 -24.01 -11.93 11.33
N ASP A 178 -23.43 -12.79 10.54
CA ASP A 178 -24.08 -13.43 9.41
C ASP A 178 -24.83 -14.67 9.90
#